data_0da8aa830176cfa12d8775fe7081d23e
#
_entry.id   0da8aa830176cfa12d8775fe7081d23e
#
_cell.length_a   1.000
_cell.length_b   1.000
_cell.length_c   1.000
_cell.angle_alpha   90.00
_cell.angle_beta   90.00
_cell.angle_gamma   90.00
#
_symmetry.space_group_name_H-M   'P 1'
#
loop_
_entity.id
_entity.type
_entity.pdbx_description
1 polymer ?
#
loop_
_entity_poly.entity_id
_entity_poly.type
_entity_poly.pdbx_seq_one_letter_code
_entity_poly.pdbx_strand_id
1 'polypeptide(L)'
;MALAHPPLPSLLSHNAQLRPVAIVTGSSQGIGLAIALRLADDGCDVVINDLPPKLRAMEDAVQCIVSKGARAVAVTADVSREDEVKRLVEAAVEKFGKLDIVRLSFSGC
;
A
#
# COMPACT_ATOMS: atom_id res chain seq x y z
N MET A 1 -1.28 24.02 -26.14
CA MET A 1 -1.45 23.80 -25.71
C MET A 1 -1.51 23.63 -25.20
N ALA A 2 -1.54 23.30 -25.31
CA ALA A 2 -1.65 22.91 -24.49
C ALA A 2 -1.82 22.68 -23.96
N LEU A 3 -1.71 22.51 -24.01
CA LEU A 3 -1.89 22.09 -23.30
C LEU A 3 -1.98 21.60 -22.85
N ALA A 4 -2.02 21.56 -22.94
CA ALA A 4 -2.30 20.94 -22.43
C ALA A 4 -2.14 20.38 -22.05
N HIS A 5 -1.70 20.04 -22.13
CA HIS A 5 -1.67 19.27 -21.71
C HIS A 5 -1.06 19.16 -21.36
N PRO A 6 -0.77 19.11 -21.21
CA PRO A 6 -0.15 18.74 -20.71
C PRO A 6 0.25 18.44 -20.43
N PRO A 7 0.29 18.74 -20.41
CA PRO A 7 0.62 17.95 -20.13
C PRO A 7 0.93 16.89 -19.52
N LEU A 8 1.42 16.38 -20.06
CA LEU A 8 1.54 14.97 -19.71
C LEU A 8 2.70 14.69 -18.82
N PRO A 9 3.86 15.24 -19.08
CA PRO A 9 4.98 15.04 -18.16
C PRO A 9 4.72 15.63 -16.80
N SER A 10 4.04 16.74 -16.77
CA SER A 10 3.66 17.29 -15.48
C SER A 10 2.67 16.38 -14.78
N LEU A 11 1.99 15.55 -15.54
CA LEU A 11 1.11 14.58 -14.95
C LEU A 11 1.87 13.53 -14.16
N LEU A 12 3.14 13.30 -14.47
CA LEU A 12 3.90 12.33 -13.71
C LEU A 12 4.03 12.73 -12.27
N SER A 13 4.33 14.00 -12.01
CA SER A 13 4.39 14.46 -10.63
C SER A 13 3.01 14.58 -10.02
N HIS A 14 2.03 14.92 -10.82
CA HIS A 14 0.66 14.98 -10.34
C HIS A 14 0.11 13.58 -10.09
N ASN A 15 0.58 12.62 -10.86
CA ASN A 15 0.12 11.26 -10.71
C ASN A 15 0.42 10.68 -9.34
N ALA A 16 1.42 11.20 -8.64
CA ALA A 16 1.68 10.75 -7.29
C ALA A 16 0.46 10.97 -6.40
N GLN A 17 -0.30 12.04 -6.63
CA GLN A 17 -1.50 12.31 -5.86
C GLN A 17 -2.72 11.61 -6.41
N LEU A 18 -2.64 11.16 -7.66
CA LEU A 18 -3.74 10.44 -8.28
C LEU A 18 -3.60 8.93 -8.18
N ARG A 19 -2.46 8.48 -7.71
CA ARG A 19 -2.25 7.03 -7.56
C ARG A 19 -3.18 6.51 -6.46
N PRO A 20 -3.88 5.41 -6.73
CA PRO A 20 -4.68 4.80 -5.67
C PRO A 20 -3.80 4.35 -4.52
N VAL A 21 -4.32 4.45 -3.32
CA VAL A 21 -3.61 3.99 -2.12
C VAL A 21 -4.38 2.79 -1.57
N ALA A 22 -3.69 1.69 -1.41
CA ALA A 22 -4.31 0.44 -0.98
C ALA A 22 -3.67 -0.09 0.30
N ILE A 23 -4.50 -0.53 1.23
CA ILE A 23 -4.05 -1.31 2.38
C ILE A 23 -4.38 -2.77 2.07
N VAL A 24 -3.41 -3.66 2.23
CA VAL A 24 -3.65 -5.10 2.11
C VAL A 24 -3.30 -5.73 3.45
N THR A 25 -4.29 -6.26 4.14
CA THR A 25 -4.04 -6.90 5.44
C THR A 25 -3.50 -8.30 5.22
N GLY A 26 -2.68 -8.79 6.16
CA GLY A 26 -2.08 -10.11 6.03
C GLY A 26 -1.17 -10.24 4.81
N SER A 27 -0.46 -9.16 4.46
CA SER A 27 0.26 -9.12 3.18
C SER A 27 1.76 -9.37 3.30
N SER A 28 2.23 -9.89 4.43
CA SER A 28 3.65 -10.21 4.55
C SER A 28 4.02 -11.46 3.75
N GLN A 29 3.05 -12.28 3.40
CA GLN A 29 3.31 -13.55 2.72
C GLN A 29 2.03 -14.05 2.07
N GLY A 30 2.15 -15.11 1.28
CA GLY A 30 1.01 -15.83 0.73
C GLY A 30 0.15 -15.02 -0.21
N ILE A 31 -1.16 -15.23 -0.13
CA ILE A 31 -2.13 -14.59 -1.01
C ILE A 31 -2.11 -13.08 -0.83
N GLY A 32 -2.03 -12.61 0.41
CA GLY A 32 -2.00 -11.17 0.68
C GLY A 32 -0.80 -10.51 0.00
N LEU A 33 0.35 -11.14 0.05
CA LEU A 33 1.54 -10.61 -0.60
C LEU A 33 1.35 -10.56 -2.11
N ALA A 34 0.77 -11.62 -2.69
CA ALA A 34 0.52 -11.65 -4.13
C ALA A 34 -0.41 -10.53 -4.56
N ILE A 35 -1.45 -10.26 -3.75
CA ILE A 35 -2.38 -9.16 -4.02
C ILE A 35 -1.64 -7.82 -3.95
N ALA A 36 -0.83 -7.64 -2.92
CA ALA A 36 -0.09 -6.39 -2.73
C ALA A 36 0.86 -6.12 -3.90
N LEU A 37 1.57 -7.16 -4.34
CA LEU A 37 2.49 -7.02 -5.46
C LEU A 37 1.76 -6.67 -6.75
N ARG A 38 0.59 -7.28 -6.97
CA ARG A 38 -0.20 -6.98 -8.17
C ARG A 38 -0.72 -5.54 -8.14
N LEU A 39 -1.20 -5.08 -6.98
CA LEU A 39 -1.68 -3.71 -6.86
C LEU A 39 -0.55 -2.72 -7.10
N ALA A 40 0.64 -3.02 -6.59
CA ALA A 40 1.79 -2.17 -6.84
C ALA A 40 2.13 -2.12 -8.33
N ASP A 41 2.08 -3.26 -9.01
CA ASP A 41 2.34 -3.33 -10.45
C ASP A 41 1.29 -2.53 -11.24
N ASP A 42 0.08 -2.44 -10.70
CA ASP A 42 -1.01 -1.70 -11.35
C ASP A 42 -0.96 -0.20 -11.03
N GLY A 43 0.05 0.24 -10.30
CA GLY A 43 0.23 1.68 -10.04
C GLY A 43 -0.26 2.17 -8.70
N CYS A 44 -0.60 1.27 -7.78
CA CYS A 44 -1.04 1.67 -6.44
C CYS A 44 0.15 1.93 -5.53
N ASP A 45 -0.04 2.86 -4.59
CA ASP A 45 0.82 2.94 -3.42
C ASP A 45 0.24 1.95 -2.41
N VAL A 46 1.09 1.15 -1.78
CA VAL A 46 0.62 0.02 -0.99
C VAL A 46 1.07 0.10 0.46
N VAL A 47 0.14 -0.14 1.37
CA VAL A 47 0.47 -0.34 2.78
C VAL A 47 0.46 -1.84 3.04
N ILE A 48 1.63 -2.36 3.37
CA ILE A 48 1.79 -3.76 3.76
C ILE A 48 1.43 -3.85 5.24
N ASN A 49 0.54 -4.75 5.56
CA ASN A 49 0.09 -4.92 6.95
C ASN A 49 0.16 -6.38 7.36
N ASP A 50 0.60 -6.59 8.57
CA ASP A 50 0.48 -7.89 9.23
C ASP A 50 0.69 -7.68 10.72
N LEU A 51 0.68 -8.77 11.46
CA LEU A 51 0.91 -8.73 12.91
C LEU A 51 2.38 -8.40 13.22
N PRO A 52 2.66 -7.80 14.38
CA PRO A 52 4.03 -7.39 14.73
C PRO A 52 5.11 -8.47 14.55
N PRO A 53 4.86 -9.74 14.85
CA PRO A 53 5.91 -10.76 14.64
C PRO A 53 6.29 -10.93 13.17
N LYS A 54 5.49 -10.42 12.24
CA LYS A 54 5.76 -10.54 10.82
C LYS A 54 6.50 -9.34 10.24
N LEU A 55 6.98 -8.45 11.09
CA LEU A 55 7.57 -7.20 10.62
C LEU A 55 8.71 -7.42 9.63
N ARG A 56 9.56 -8.40 9.87
CA ARG A 56 10.67 -8.67 8.95
C ARG A 56 10.18 -9.03 7.56
N ALA A 57 9.19 -9.92 7.51
CA ALA A 57 8.61 -10.31 6.22
C ALA A 57 7.91 -9.14 5.55
N MET A 58 7.29 -8.26 6.34
CA MET A 58 6.66 -7.05 5.81
C MET A 58 7.70 -6.12 5.19
N GLU A 59 8.83 -5.96 5.85
CA GLU A 59 9.89 -5.11 5.33
C GLU A 59 10.48 -5.67 4.04
N ASP A 60 10.60 -6.98 3.95
CA ASP A 60 11.06 -7.62 2.72
C ASP A 60 10.07 -7.37 1.59
N ALA A 61 8.77 -7.42 1.88
CA ALA A 61 7.74 -7.13 0.88
C ALA A 61 7.84 -5.68 0.41
N VAL A 62 8.03 -4.75 1.33
CA VAL A 62 8.20 -3.34 0.99
C VAL A 62 9.41 -3.16 0.08
N GLN A 63 10.53 -3.79 0.42
CA GLN A 63 11.74 -3.69 -0.40
C GLN A 63 11.49 -4.21 -1.81
N CYS A 64 10.77 -5.31 -1.92
CA CYS A 64 10.44 -5.86 -3.23
C CYS A 64 9.65 -4.86 -4.07
N ILE A 65 8.66 -4.21 -3.46
CA ILE A 65 7.83 -3.23 -4.16
C ILE A 65 8.64 -2.00 -4.54
N VAL A 66 9.43 -1.49 -3.60
CA VAL A 66 10.21 -0.28 -3.82
C VAL A 66 11.27 -0.52 -4.91
N SER A 67 11.86 -1.71 -4.95
CA SER A 67 12.87 -2.02 -5.94
C SER A 67 12.31 -2.03 -7.36
N LYS A 68 11.00 -2.16 -7.51
CA LYS A 68 10.34 -2.09 -8.81
C LYS A 68 9.88 -0.68 -9.17
N GLY A 69 10.18 0.30 -8.34
CA GLY A 69 9.82 1.69 -8.61
C GLY A 69 8.47 2.12 -8.07
N ALA A 70 7.78 1.26 -7.33
CA ALA A 70 6.52 1.63 -6.69
C ALA A 70 6.78 2.11 -5.26
N ARG A 71 5.72 2.53 -4.57
CA ARG A 71 5.84 3.03 -3.20
C ARG A 71 5.09 2.10 -2.25
N ALA A 72 5.69 1.83 -1.11
CA ALA A 72 5.07 0.99 -0.10
C ALA A 72 5.61 1.33 1.27
N VAL A 73 4.82 1.06 2.29
CA VAL A 73 5.24 1.16 3.69
C VAL A 73 4.67 -0.02 4.46
N ALA A 74 5.32 -0.35 5.56
CA ALA A 74 4.89 -1.43 6.44
C ALA A 74 4.27 -0.82 7.70
N VAL A 75 3.07 -1.29 8.05
CA VAL A 75 2.40 -0.85 9.27
C VAL A 75 1.84 -2.09 9.97
N THR A 76 2.36 -2.37 11.16
CA THR A 76 1.87 -3.51 11.93
C THR A 76 0.54 -3.14 12.59
N ALA A 77 -0.39 -4.07 12.57
CA ALA A 77 -1.67 -3.89 13.25
C ALA A 77 -2.39 -5.24 13.33
N ASP A 78 -3.10 -5.44 14.42
CA ASP A 78 -3.99 -6.59 14.58
C ASP A 78 -5.38 -6.13 14.13
N VAL A 79 -5.79 -6.56 12.94
CA VAL A 79 -7.04 -6.09 12.35
C VAL A 79 -8.28 -6.73 12.98
N SER A 80 -8.09 -7.62 13.93
CA SER A 80 -9.23 -8.10 14.73
C SER A 80 -9.62 -7.08 15.80
N ARG A 81 -8.84 -6.03 15.99
CA ARG A 81 -9.08 -4.98 16.99
C ARG A 81 -9.43 -3.68 16.29
N GLU A 82 -10.57 -3.12 16.67
CA GLU A 82 -11.08 -1.91 16.02
C GLU A 82 -10.12 -0.71 16.17
N ASP A 83 -9.54 -0.55 17.35
CA ASP A 83 -8.61 0.54 17.58
C ASP A 83 -7.35 0.41 16.71
N GLU A 84 -6.92 -0.81 16.45
CA GLU A 84 -5.76 -1.05 15.61
C GLU A 84 -6.09 -0.77 14.14
N VAL A 85 -7.30 -1.14 13.70
CA VAL A 85 -7.74 -0.84 12.34
C VAL A 85 -7.77 0.66 12.11
N LYS A 86 -8.28 1.40 13.09
CA LYS A 86 -8.33 2.85 12.99
C LYS A 86 -6.92 3.43 12.86
N ARG A 87 -6.00 2.95 13.66
CA ARG A 87 -4.60 3.40 13.60
C ARG A 87 -3.98 3.06 12.25
N LEU A 88 -4.29 1.90 11.70
CA LEU A 88 -3.79 1.48 10.40
C LEU A 88 -4.25 2.42 9.29
N VAL A 89 -5.55 2.74 9.30
CA VAL A 89 -6.12 3.66 8.30
C VAL A 89 -5.50 5.05 8.44
N GLU A 90 -5.35 5.52 9.68
CA GLU A 90 -4.75 6.83 9.92
C GLU A 90 -3.30 6.88 9.42
N ALA A 91 -2.56 5.79 9.62
CA ALA A 91 -1.19 5.72 9.16
C ALA A 91 -1.11 5.77 7.64
N ALA A 92 -2.04 5.10 6.94
CA ALA A 92 -2.07 5.12 5.49
C ALA A 92 -2.35 6.53 4.97
N VAL A 93 -3.32 7.21 5.56
CA VAL A 93 -3.68 8.56 5.15
C VAL A 93 -2.54 9.52 5.46
N GLU A 94 -1.90 9.37 6.60
CA GLU A 94 -0.77 10.23 6.95
C GLU A 94 0.39 10.04 5.97
N LYS A 95 0.65 8.81 5.56
CA LYS A 95 1.80 8.51 4.72
C LYS A 95 1.58 8.88 3.26
N PHE A 96 0.38 8.61 2.73
CA PHE A 96 0.12 8.79 1.31
C PHE A 96 -0.94 9.84 1.00
N GLY A 97 -1.55 10.43 2.02
CA GLY A 97 -2.50 11.51 1.86
C GLY A 97 -3.93 11.11 1.61
N LYS A 98 -4.20 9.83 1.36
CA LYS A 98 -5.55 9.35 1.11
C LYS A 98 -5.58 7.83 1.24
N LEU A 99 -6.77 7.25 1.11
CA LEU A 99 -6.95 5.81 1.10
C LEU A 99 -8.11 5.48 0.17
N ASP A 100 -7.87 4.63 -0.82
CA ASP A 100 -8.87 4.28 -1.83
C ASP A 100 -9.34 2.83 -1.72
N ILE A 101 -8.46 1.92 -1.33
CA ILE A 101 -8.73 0.48 -1.39
C ILE A 101 -8.30 -0.17 -0.09
N VAL A 102 -9.16 -1.02 0.45
CA VAL A 102 -8.79 -1.89 1.56
C VAL A 102 -9.11 -3.32 1.15
N ARG A 103 -8.06 -4.15 1.11
CA ARG A 103 -8.22 -5.58 0.80
C ARG A 103 -7.89 -6.37 2.04
N LEU A 104 -8.82 -7.21 2.42
CA LEU A 104 -8.64 -8.11 3.56
C LEU A 104 -8.14 -9.45 3.08
N SER A 105 -7.06 -9.90 3.67
CA SER A 105 -6.52 -11.22 3.39
C SER A 105 -6.36 -11.92 4.74
N PHE A 106 -6.88 -13.11 4.82
CA PHE A 106 -6.81 -13.90 6.05
C PHE A 106 -5.75 -14.97 5.86
N SER A 107 -4.54 -14.65 6.24
CA SER A 107 -3.47 -15.63 6.19
C SER A 107 -3.53 -16.46 7.48
N GLY A 108 -3.26 -17.71 7.36
CA GLY A 108 -3.20 -18.56 8.54
C GLY A 108 -4.52 -19.13 9.00
N CYS A 109 -5.55 -18.94 8.24
CA CYS A 109 -6.82 -19.58 8.57
C CYS A 109 -6.85 -20.98 8.06
#